data_14c44de3daaec1e1d938ce941655fb16
#
_entry.id   14c44de3daaec1e1d938ce941655fb16
#
_cell.length_a   1.000
_cell.length_b   1.000
_cell.length_c   1.000
_cell.angle_alpha   90.00
_cell.angle_beta   90.00
_cell.angle_gamma   90.00
#
_symmetry.space_group_name_H-M   'P 1'
#
loop_
_entity.id
_entity.type
_entity.pdbx_description
1 polymer ?
#
loop_
_entity_poly.entity_id
_entity_poly.type
_entity_poly.pdbx_seq_one_letter_code
_entity_poly.pdbx_strand_id
1 'polypeptide(L)'
;RLTITPDRIQAQDKSLKEISKIEWKHHFREEDDIDMDNIYTAVSGFDGRSSACNILIRNLLIALGYNCATSRAGDVYTRMDAVYSNEYSKGAVEIEFGKDTLEASRGILDDIATLQTHYGLNKKDNTALVVCLSFPNKRQGYFQVVKDIKNVLDQSIQTLSLGALLILTWNDAKVNFADNQFYADFDNLSIRAALEKHLKRKINITEGCLGILEPEK
;
A
#
# COMPACT_ATOMS: atom_id res chain seq x y z
N ARG A 1 22.65 4.07 7.03
CA ARG A 1 21.46 3.43 7.66
C ARG A 1 20.23 4.26 7.35
N LEU A 2 19.21 3.63 6.80
CA LEU A 2 17.91 4.27 6.63
C LEU A 2 17.28 4.47 8.02
N THR A 3 17.20 5.71 8.47
CA THR A 3 16.57 6.03 9.76
C THR A 3 15.30 6.82 9.47
N ILE A 4 14.16 6.23 9.73
CA ILE A 4 12.86 6.90 9.69
C ILE A 4 12.66 7.53 11.07
N THR A 5 12.75 8.85 11.14
CA THR A 5 12.62 9.58 12.40
C THR A 5 11.25 10.27 12.50
N PRO A 6 10.71 10.45 13.72
CA PRO A 6 9.47 11.22 13.94
C PRO A 6 9.53 12.62 13.33
N ASP A 7 10.68 13.27 13.34
CA ASP A 7 10.87 14.62 12.77
C ASP A 7 10.67 14.65 11.26
N ARG A 8 11.02 13.57 10.54
CA ARG A 8 10.74 13.43 9.10
C ARG A 8 9.25 13.32 8.83
N ILE A 9 8.51 12.71 9.74
CA ILE A 9 7.05 12.60 9.68
C ILE A 9 6.40 13.96 9.90
N GLN A 10 6.84 14.72 10.92
CA GLN A 10 6.29 16.03 11.25
C GLN A 10 6.54 17.10 10.18
N ALA A 11 7.66 17.04 9.46
CA ALA A 11 7.95 18.00 8.40
C ALA A 11 6.96 17.93 7.22
N GLN A 12 6.22 16.83 7.09
CA GLN A 12 5.22 16.63 6.05
C GLN A 12 3.79 16.97 6.50
N ASP A 13 3.58 17.25 7.77
CA ASP A 13 2.25 17.46 8.38
C ASP A 13 1.51 18.73 7.94
N LYS A 14 2.15 19.67 7.26
CA LYS A 14 1.46 20.85 6.74
C LYS A 14 0.39 20.50 5.69
N SER A 15 0.57 19.41 4.98
CA SER A 15 -0.40 18.92 3.98
C SER A 15 -1.51 18.07 4.59
N LEU A 16 -1.36 17.62 5.84
CA LEU A 16 -2.30 16.74 6.54
C LEU A 16 -3.60 17.43 6.92
N LYS A 17 -3.64 18.78 7.02
CA LYS A 17 -4.86 19.49 7.39
C LYS A 17 -6.03 19.29 6.41
N GLU A 18 -5.75 18.97 5.16
CA GLU A 18 -6.80 18.68 4.18
C GLU A 18 -7.28 17.22 4.29
N ILE A 19 -6.38 16.30 4.58
CA ILE A 19 -6.69 14.87 4.74
C ILE A 19 -7.31 14.61 6.13
N SER A 20 -6.93 15.36 7.16
CA SER A 20 -7.50 15.24 8.51
C SER A 20 -8.95 15.73 8.61
N LYS A 21 -9.47 16.41 7.60
CA LYS A 21 -10.91 16.73 7.50
C LYS A 21 -11.76 15.49 7.20
N ILE A 22 -11.15 14.41 6.74
CA ILE A 22 -11.81 13.11 6.65
C ILE A 22 -11.72 12.51 8.05
N GLU A 23 -12.74 12.72 8.88
CA GLU A 23 -12.86 12.09 10.22
C GLU A 23 -13.15 10.59 10.11
N TRP A 24 -12.25 9.92 9.46
CA TRP A 24 -12.41 8.53 9.05
C TRP A 24 -12.35 7.52 10.21
N LYS A 25 -11.79 7.85 11.36
CA LYS A 25 -11.77 6.96 12.53
C LYS A 25 -13.12 6.75 13.21
N HIS A 26 -14.07 7.66 13.02
CA HIS A 26 -15.33 7.64 13.74
C HIS A 26 -16.55 7.19 12.92
N HIS A 27 -16.42 7.15 11.59
CA HIS A 27 -17.54 6.88 10.69
C HIS A 27 -17.45 5.54 9.95
N PHE A 28 -16.33 4.83 10.04
CA PHE A 28 -16.13 3.62 9.27
C PHE A 28 -16.36 2.37 10.12
N ARG A 29 -17.55 1.81 9.96
CA ARG A 29 -17.80 0.42 10.26
C ARG A 29 -17.67 -0.36 8.97
N GLU A 30 -17.20 -1.60 9.04
CA GLU A 30 -17.06 -2.51 7.90
C GLU A 30 -18.34 -2.76 7.10
N GLU A 31 -19.46 -2.27 7.59
CA GLU A 31 -20.81 -2.47 7.06
C GLU A 31 -21.25 -1.30 6.17
N ASP A 32 -20.46 -0.22 6.08
CA ASP A 32 -20.87 1.00 5.41
C ASP A 32 -20.16 1.17 4.07
N ASP A 33 -20.63 0.46 3.03
CA ASP A 33 -20.16 0.60 1.64
C ASP A 33 -20.19 2.08 1.16
N ILE A 34 -21.15 2.86 1.67
CA ILE A 34 -21.33 4.28 1.32
C ILE A 34 -20.10 5.11 1.69
N ASP A 35 -19.46 4.81 2.81
CA ASP A 35 -18.28 5.55 3.27
C ASP A 35 -17.06 5.25 2.43
N MET A 36 -16.93 4.02 1.92
CA MET A 36 -15.86 3.67 0.99
C MET A 36 -15.99 4.41 -0.33
N ASP A 37 -17.19 4.52 -0.89
CA ASP A 37 -17.42 5.29 -2.11
C ASP A 37 -17.08 6.77 -1.92
N ASN A 38 -17.40 7.34 -0.77
CA ASN A 38 -17.00 8.71 -0.41
C ASN A 38 -15.47 8.86 -0.34
N ILE A 39 -14.74 7.89 0.22
CA ILE A 39 -13.28 7.91 0.24
C ILE A 39 -12.72 7.82 -1.17
N TYR A 40 -13.19 6.87 -1.98
CA TYR A 40 -12.74 6.75 -3.36
C TYR A 40 -13.02 8.02 -4.17
N THR A 41 -14.18 8.64 -3.97
CA THR A 41 -14.52 9.93 -4.58
C THR A 41 -13.57 11.04 -4.12
N ALA A 42 -13.30 11.14 -2.83
CA ALA A 42 -12.38 12.13 -2.29
C ALA A 42 -10.95 11.92 -2.80
N VAL A 43 -10.47 10.68 -2.83
CA VAL A 43 -9.13 10.32 -3.34
C VAL A 43 -9.02 10.59 -4.83
N SER A 44 -10.04 10.27 -5.61
CA SER A 44 -10.10 10.58 -7.05
C SER A 44 -10.05 12.09 -7.32
N GLY A 45 -10.61 12.89 -6.41
CA GLY A 45 -10.57 14.36 -6.45
C GLY A 45 -9.21 14.96 -6.09
N PHE A 46 -8.22 14.19 -5.68
CA PHE A 46 -6.85 14.69 -5.43
C PHE A 46 -6.09 15.04 -6.72
N ASP A 47 -6.68 14.80 -7.86
CA ASP A 47 -6.32 15.34 -9.18
C ASP A 47 -4.80 15.39 -9.44
N GLY A 48 -4.17 14.23 -9.51
CA GLY A 48 -2.74 14.11 -9.78
C GLY A 48 -1.80 14.62 -8.69
N ARG A 49 -2.31 14.97 -7.51
CA ARG A 49 -1.49 15.30 -6.34
C ARG A 49 -0.98 14.01 -5.69
N SER A 50 0.00 13.41 -6.33
CA SER A 50 0.67 12.20 -5.83
C SER A 50 1.07 12.33 -4.36
N SER A 51 1.48 13.52 -3.92
CA SER A 51 1.86 13.78 -2.52
C SER A 51 0.73 13.54 -1.52
N ALA A 52 -0.54 13.82 -1.87
CA ALA A 52 -1.67 13.59 -0.96
C ALA A 52 -1.95 12.10 -0.81
N CYS A 53 -1.88 11.33 -1.89
CA CYS A 53 -2.02 9.87 -1.86
C CYS A 53 -0.91 9.24 -1.02
N ASN A 54 0.33 9.67 -1.21
CA ASN A 54 1.49 9.17 -0.47
C ASN A 54 1.36 9.47 1.04
N ILE A 55 0.86 10.65 1.40
CA ILE A 55 0.60 11.01 2.80
C ILE A 55 -0.53 10.15 3.40
N LEU A 56 -1.60 9.89 2.65
CA LEU A 56 -2.68 9.02 3.11
C LEU A 56 -2.16 7.61 3.42
N ILE A 57 -1.45 6.99 2.50
CA ILE A 57 -0.88 5.65 2.70
C ILE A 57 0.12 5.64 3.85
N ARG A 58 0.99 6.65 3.95
CA ARG A 58 1.89 6.82 5.09
C ARG A 58 1.14 6.78 6.42
N ASN A 59 0.05 7.54 6.52
CA ASN A 59 -0.72 7.65 7.76
C ASN A 59 -1.43 6.34 8.12
N LEU A 60 -1.93 5.61 7.11
CA LEU A 60 -2.51 4.29 7.32
C LEU A 60 -1.46 3.29 7.84
N LEU A 61 -0.26 3.30 7.27
CA LEU A 61 0.84 2.46 7.75
C LEU A 61 1.28 2.83 9.17
N ILE A 62 1.29 4.12 9.51
CA ILE A 62 1.57 4.57 10.88
C ILE A 62 0.47 4.10 11.85
N ALA A 63 -0.79 4.15 11.44
CA ALA A 63 -1.90 3.64 12.25
C ALA A 63 -1.82 2.12 12.47
N LEU A 64 -1.22 1.38 11.53
CA LEU A 64 -0.91 -0.05 11.67
C LEU A 64 0.35 -0.35 12.50
N GLY A 65 0.98 0.66 13.07
CA GLY A 65 2.14 0.51 13.94
C GLY A 65 3.51 0.53 13.23
N TYR A 66 3.57 1.00 11.99
CA TYR A 66 4.82 1.18 11.27
C TYR A 66 5.38 2.60 11.42
N ASN A 67 6.70 2.73 11.46
CA ASN A 67 7.35 3.97 11.10
C ASN A 67 7.31 4.09 9.57
N CYS A 68 6.79 5.20 9.06
CA CYS A 68 6.70 5.39 7.62
C CYS A 68 7.05 6.83 7.24
N ALA A 69 7.78 6.99 6.14
CA ALA A 69 8.16 8.29 5.60
C ALA A 69 8.04 8.28 4.08
N THR A 70 7.50 9.37 3.52
CA THR A 70 7.50 9.63 2.08
C THR A 70 8.79 10.31 1.65
N SER A 71 9.15 10.21 0.37
CA SER A 71 10.25 10.96 -0.21
C SER A 71 9.98 12.47 -0.14
N ARG A 72 11.04 13.28 -0.10
CA ARG A 72 10.91 14.74 -0.19
C ARG A 72 10.74 15.16 -1.64
N ALA A 73 9.85 16.10 -1.91
CA ALA A 73 9.77 16.72 -3.20
C ALA A 73 11.14 17.31 -3.61
N GLY A 74 11.64 16.91 -4.78
CA GLY A 74 12.94 17.37 -5.30
C GLY A 74 14.15 16.54 -4.85
N ASP A 75 13.97 15.48 -4.06
CA ASP A 75 15.05 14.53 -3.77
C ASP A 75 15.18 13.54 -4.91
N VAL A 76 16.12 13.83 -5.83
CA VAL A 76 16.42 12.99 -7.00
C VAL A 76 17.03 11.62 -6.65
N TYR A 77 17.50 11.45 -5.43
CA TYR A 77 18.11 10.20 -4.98
C TYR A 77 17.11 9.27 -4.28
N THR A 78 15.96 9.80 -3.86
CA THR A 78 14.91 9.03 -3.21
C THR A 78 13.68 9.01 -4.10
N ARG A 79 13.67 8.12 -5.08
CA ARG A 79 12.55 7.98 -6.03
C ARG A 79 11.35 7.26 -5.44
N MET A 80 11.54 6.58 -4.32
CA MET A 80 10.52 5.80 -3.63
C MET A 80 9.35 6.68 -3.16
N ASP A 81 8.14 6.25 -3.38
CA ASP A 81 6.96 6.94 -2.86
C ASP A 81 6.97 6.99 -1.33
N ALA A 82 7.23 5.86 -0.70
CA ALA A 82 7.44 5.78 0.73
C ALA A 82 8.36 4.63 1.13
N VAL A 83 8.87 4.72 2.37
CA VAL A 83 9.57 3.64 3.04
C VAL A 83 8.92 3.40 4.39
N TYR A 84 8.88 2.13 4.82
CA TYR A 84 8.30 1.76 6.09
C TYR A 84 9.19 0.81 6.87
N SER A 85 9.02 0.78 8.18
CA SER A 85 9.70 -0.17 9.04
C SER A 85 9.00 -0.35 10.38
N ASN A 86 9.07 -1.55 10.91
CA ASN A 86 8.84 -1.88 12.31
C ASN A 86 9.87 -2.91 12.77
N GLU A 87 9.63 -3.57 13.89
CA GLU A 87 10.53 -4.60 14.42
C GLU A 87 10.59 -5.87 13.55
N TYR A 88 9.55 -6.14 12.74
CA TYR A 88 9.39 -7.38 11.97
C TYR A 88 9.68 -7.21 10.48
N SER A 89 9.30 -6.08 9.92
CA SER A 89 9.40 -5.85 8.47
C SER A 89 9.78 -4.42 8.12
N LYS A 90 10.47 -4.25 7.02
CA LYS A 90 10.88 -2.96 6.47
C LYS A 90 11.04 -3.05 4.96
N GLY A 91 10.80 -1.95 4.27
CA GLY A 91 10.93 -1.92 2.81
C GLY A 91 10.40 -0.67 2.16
N ALA A 92 10.30 -0.74 0.84
CA ALA A 92 9.70 0.29 0.01
C ALA A 92 8.19 0.08 -0.13
N VAL A 93 7.50 1.18 -0.37
CA VAL A 93 6.09 1.21 -0.78
C VAL A 93 5.99 1.95 -2.09
N GLU A 94 5.46 1.31 -3.09
CA GLU A 94 5.03 1.93 -4.35
C GLU A 94 3.52 2.20 -4.26
N ILE A 95 3.10 3.40 -4.59
CA ILE A 95 1.72 3.86 -4.44
C ILE A 95 1.15 4.19 -5.82
N GLU A 96 0.32 3.30 -6.35
CA GLU A 96 -0.25 3.41 -7.68
C GLU A 96 -1.76 3.66 -7.61
N PHE A 97 -2.17 4.92 -7.73
CA PHE A 97 -3.57 5.33 -7.77
C PHE A 97 -4.07 5.63 -9.18
N GLY A 98 -3.25 5.39 -10.17
CA GLY A 98 -3.61 5.46 -11.58
C GLY A 98 -4.28 4.19 -12.10
N LYS A 99 -4.47 4.14 -13.41
CA LYS A 99 -5.11 3.01 -14.09
C LYS A 99 -4.13 1.90 -14.47
N ASP A 100 -2.85 2.21 -14.56
CA ASP A 100 -1.81 1.27 -15.03
C ASP A 100 -0.97 0.74 -13.87
N THR A 101 -1.52 -0.24 -13.18
CA THR A 101 -0.83 -0.90 -12.06
C THR A 101 0.36 -1.77 -12.50
N LEU A 102 0.53 -2.05 -13.80
CA LEU A 102 1.66 -2.86 -14.28
C LEU A 102 3.00 -2.16 -14.01
N GLU A 103 3.06 -0.84 -14.19
CA GLU A 103 4.28 -0.07 -13.95
C GLU A 103 4.70 -0.10 -12.47
N ALA A 104 3.75 -0.23 -11.53
CA ALA A 104 4.07 -0.36 -10.12
C ALA A 104 4.94 -1.59 -9.79
N SER A 105 4.77 -2.69 -10.53
CA SER A 105 5.63 -3.87 -10.36
C SER A 105 7.07 -3.64 -10.80
N ARG A 106 7.30 -2.68 -11.70
CA ARG A 106 8.65 -2.27 -12.16
C ARG A 106 9.22 -1.19 -11.25
N GLY A 107 8.42 -0.20 -10.87
CA GLY A 107 8.83 0.86 -9.94
C GLY A 107 9.35 0.29 -8.64
N ILE A 108 8.63 -0.63 -8.03
CA ILE A 108 9.03 -1.24 -6.77
C ILE A 108 10.36 -2.01 -6.86
N LEU A 109 10.74 -2.53 -8.02
CA LEU A 109 12.06 -3.17 -8.21
C LEU A 109 13.20 -2.15 -8.16
N ASP A 110 13.03 -0.97 -8.75
CA ASP A 110 14.01 0.11 -8.66
C ASP A 110 14.18 0.58 -7.22
N ASP A 111 13.09 0.68 -6.49
CA ASP A 111 13.08 1.03 -5.08
C ASP A 111 13.80 0.00 -4.21
N ILE A 112 13.54 -1.29 -4.44
CA ILE A 112 14.24 -2.39 -3.77
C ILE A 112 15.74 -2.30 -4.03
N ALA A 113 16.13 -2.10 -5.29
CA ALA A 113 17.55 -1.97 -5.67
C ALA A 113 18.18 -0.76 -4.98
N THR A 114 17.48 0.36 -4.93
CA THR A 114 17.93 1.58 -4.25
C THR A 114 18.13 1.35 -2.74
N LEU A 115 17.16 0.71 -2.08
CA LEU A 115 17.26 0.39 -0.65
C LEU A 115 18.45 -0.54 -0.34
N GLN A 116 18.69 -1.52 -1.18
CA GLN A 116 19.80 -2.45 -1.00
C GLN A 116 21.15 -1.78 -1.26
N THR A 117 21.27 -1.02 -2.34
CA THR A 117 22.54 -0.44 -2.79
C THR A 117 22.95 0.77 -1.97
N HIS A 118 22.04 1.70 -1.73
CA HIS A 118 22.36 2.99 -1.12
C HIS A 118 22.10 3.03 0.39
N TYR A 119 21.18 2.19 0.88
CA TYR A 119 20.81 2.19 2.30
C TYR A 119 21.23 0.91 3.03
N GLY A 120 21.84 -0.05 2.33
CA GLY A 120 22.38 -1.26 2.92
C GLY A 120 21.32 -2.20 3.51
N LEU A 121 20.10 -2.14 3.00
CA LEU A 121 19.03 -3.04 3.42
C LEU A 121 19.28 -4.42 2.80
N ASN A 122 19.35 -5.46 3.63
CA ASN A 122 19.52 -6.80 3.13
C ASN A 122 18.27 -7.26 2.37
N LYS A 123 18.48 -8.06 1.33
CA LYS A 123 17.39 -8.65 0.54
C LYS A 123 16.36 -9.36 1.39
N LYS A 124 16.79 -10.14 2.38
CA LYS A 124 15.90 -10.91 3.26
C LYS A 124 15.02 -10.05 4.17
N ASP A 125 15.48 -8.84 4.46
CA ASP A 125 14.79 -7.90 5.34
C ASP A 125 13.90 -6.94 4.54
N ASN A 126 14.01 -6.93 3.21
CA ASN A 126 13.29 -6.00 2.35
C ASN A 126 11.98 -6.61 1.87
N THR A 127 10.88 -6.14 2.43
CA THR A 127 9.53 -6.52 2.02
C THR A 127 8.92 -5.42 1.15
N ALA A 128 8.73 -5.72 -0.12
CA ALA A 128 8.14 -4.79 -1.06
C ALA A 128 6.62 -4.74 -0.90
N LEU A 129 6.06 -3.54 -0.88
CA LEU A 129 4.62 -3.30 -0.78
C LEU A 129 4.16 -2.41 -1.93
N VAL A 130 3.18 -2.88 -2.68
CA VAL A 130 2.44 -2.09 -3.66
C VAL A 130 1.05 -1.80 -3.09
N VAL A 131 0.69 -0.52 -3.03
CA VAL A 131 -0.66 -0.08 -2.64
C VAL A 131 -1.31 0.61 -3.81
N CYS A 132 -2.41 0.05 -4.27
CA CYS A 132 -3.16 0.56 -5.42
C CYS A 132 -4.56 1.03 -5.02
N LEU A 133 -5.11 1.98 -5.77
CA LEU A 133 -6.51 2.37 -5.61
C LEU A 133 -7.42 1.23 -6.03
N SER A 134 -7.21 0.73 -7.25
CA SER A 134 -7.91 -0.43 -7.80
C SER A 134 -7.00 -1.64 -7.77
N PHE A 135 -7.48 -2.75 -7.20
CA PHE A 135 -6.70 -3.98 -7.14
C PHE A 135 -6.49 -4.51 -8.57
N PRO A 136 -5.25 -4.87 -8.95
CA PRO A 136 -4.96 -5.29 -10.31
C PRO A 136 -5.81 -6.49 -10.73
N ASN A 137 -6.26 -6.53 -11.98
CA ASN A 137 -6.98 -7.67 -12.51
C ASN A 137 -6.06 -8.62 -13.30
N LYS A 138 -6.53 -9.85 -13.54
CA LYS A 138 -5.77 -10.89 -14.24
C LYS A 138 -5.31 -10.49 -15.65
N ARG A 139 -6.05 -9.61 -16.32
CA ARG A 139 -5.77 -9.25 -17.73
C ARG A 139 -4.61 -8.25 -17.87
N GLN A 140 -4.28 -7.52 -16.79
CA GLN A 140 -3.25 -6.49 -16.82
C GLN A 140 -1.81 -7.03 -16.79
N GLY A 141 -1.62 -8.33 -16.65
CA GLY A 141 -0.28 -8.92 -16.59
C GLY A 141 0.50 -8.67 -15.28
N TYR A 142 0.00 -7.82 -14.39
CA TYR A 142 0.66 -7.46 -13.13
C TYR A 142 1.05 -8.69 -12.31
N PHE A 143 0.10 -9.58 -12.05
CA PHE A 143 0.35 -10.76 -11.22
C PHE A 143 1.28 -11.78 -11.89
N GLN A 144 1.30 -11.83 -13.22
CA GLN A 144 2.31 -12.63 -13.94
C GLN A 144 3.71 -12.09 -13.68
N VAL A 145 3.89 -10.76 -13.75
CA VAL A 145 5.18 -10.11 -13.46
C VAL A 145 5.58 -10.33 -11.99
N VAL A 146 4.65 -10.18 -11.04
CA VAL A 146 4.91 -10.46 -9.61
C VAL A 146 5.37 -11.89 -9.40
N LYS A 147 4.74 -12.87 -10.07
CA LYS A 147 5.13 -14.28 -10.05
C LYS A 147 6.52 -14.52 -10.64
N ASP A 148 6.81 -13.89 -11.78
CA ASP A 148 8.12 -14.00 -12.43
C ASP A 148 9.23 -13.41 -11.56
N ILE A 149 8.99 -12.25 -10.95
CA ILE A 149 9.91 -11.62 -9.99
C ILE A 149 10.18 -12.56 -8.80
N LYS A 150 9.15 -13.17 -8.25
CA LYS A 150 9.31 -14.15 -7.15
C LYS A 150 10.14 -15.33 -7.58
N ASN A 151 9.87 -15.89 -8.75
CA ASN A 151 10.55 -17.09 -9.25
C ASN A 151 12.02 -16.84 -9.61
N VAL A 152 12.32 -15.69 -10.19
CA VAL A 152 13.69 -15.38 -10.70
C VAL A 152 14.55 -14.71 -9.62
N LEU A 153 13.96 -13.79 -8.86
CA LEU A 153 14.69 -12.96 -7.90
C LEU A 153 14.49 -13.39 -6.45
N ASP A 154 13.58 -14.34 -6.19
CA ASP A 154 13.13 -14.72 -4.85
C ASP A 154 12.66 -13.49 -4.02
N GLN A 155 12.04 -12.51 -4.68
CA GLN A 155 11.52 -11.30 -4.08
C GLN A 155 10.00 -11.35 -4.08
N SER A 156 9.39 -11.34 -2.90
CA SER A 156 7.94 -11.25 -2.75
C SER A 156 7.49 -9.79 -2.76
N ILE A 157 6.44 -9.51 -3.52
CA ILE A 157 5.76 -8.22 -3.54
C ILE A 157 4.39 -8.41 -2.89
N GLN A 158 4.15 -7.71 -1.78
CA GLN A 158 2.84 -7.66 -1.16
C GLN A 158 1.98 -6.66 -1.91
N THR A 159 0.73 -7.00 -2.20
CA THR A 159 -0.17 -6.11 -2.94
C THR A 159 -1.45 -5.90 -2.15
N LEU A 160 -1.76 -4.64 -1.88
CA LEU A 160 -2.97 -4.21 -1.19
C LEU A 160 -3.71 -3.15 -2.02
N SER A 161 -5.03 -3.14 -1.93
CA SER A 161 -5.80 -1.96 -2.31
C SER A 161 -5.92 -0.98 -1.15
N LEU A 162 -6.26 0.27 -1.46
CA LEU A 162 -6.61 1.27 -0.44
C LEU A 162 -7.71 0.74 0.48
N GLY A 163 -8.75 0.10 -0.07
CA GLY A 163 -9.84 -0.50 0.72
C GLY A 163 -9.34 -1.57 1.68
N ALA A 164 -8.45 -2.45 1.22
CA ALA A 164 -7.86 -3.47 2.08
C ALA A 164 -7.05 -2.85 3.22
N LEU A 165 -6.26 -1.83 2.93
CA LEU A 165 -5.44 -1.13 3.93
C LEU A 165 -6.30 -0.40 4.97
N LEU A 166 -7.41 0.22 4.54
CA LEU A 166 -8.39 0.84 5.42
C LEU A 166 -9.04 -0.18 6.37
N ILE A 167 -9.48 -1.32 5.84
CA ILE A 167 -10.08 -2.40 6.65
C ILE A 167 -9.11 -2.88 7.72
N LEU A 168 -7.85 -3.09 7.36
CA LEU A 168 -6.81 -3.47 8.34
C LEU A 168 -6.66 -2.42 9.43
N THR A 169 -6.65 -1.15 9.05
CA THR A 169 -6.52 -0.03 9.98
C THR A 169 -7.72 0.09 10.93
N TRP A 170 -8.95 -0.05 10.42
CA TRP A 170 -10.17 0.03 11.24
C TRP A 170 -10.30 -1.10 12.24
N ASN A 171 -9.69 -2.24 11.93
CA ASN A 171 -9.66 -3.39 12.82
C ASN A 171 -8.47 -3.38 13.78
N ASP A 172 -7.67 -2.31 13.83
CA ASP A 172 -6.43 -2.25 14.59
C ASP A 172 -5.55 -3.51 14.36
N ALA A 173 -5.53 -3.98 13.10
CA ALA A 173 -4.89 -5.23 12.75
C ALA A 173 -3.37 -5.14 12.95
N LYS A 174 -2.80 -6.13 13.61
CA LYS A 174 -1.34 -6.27 13.70
C LYS A 174 -0.85 -7.00 12.46
N VAL A 175 -0.33 -6.27 11.51
CA VAL A 175 0.15 -6.80 10.24
C VAL A 175 1.66 -6.95 10.27
N ASN A 176 2.16 -8.09 9.79
CA ASN A 176 3.56 -8.30 9.48
C ASN A 176 3.69 -8.63 7.99
N PHE A 177 4.11 -7.67 7.17
CA PHE A 177 4.23 -7.88 5.74
C PHE A 177 5.34 -8.89 5.36
N ALA A 178 6.28 -9.18 6.25
CA ALA A 178 7.28 -10.22 5.99
C ALA A 178 6.68 -11.63 5.94
N ASP A 179 5.49 -11.85 6.50
CA ASP A 179 4.82 -13.15 6.50
C ASP A 179 4.16 -13.51 5.16
N ASN A 180 4.32 -12.67 4.14
CA ASN A 180 3.76 -12.87 2.80
C ASN A 180 2.24 -13.12 2.75
N GLN A 181 1.50 -12.61 3.72
CA GLN A 181 0.05 -12.85 3.82
C GLN A 181 -0.74 -12.17 2.71
N PHE A 182 -0.19 -11.09 2.15
CA PHE A 182 -0.78 -10.32 1.06
C PHE A 182 -0.01 -10.48 -0.25
N TYR A 183 0.83 -11.51 -0.33
CA TYR A 183 1.38 -11.93 -1.61
C TYR A 183 0.25 -12.48 -2.48
N ALA A 184 0.08 -11.89 -3.65
CA ALA A 184 -0.87 -12.33 -4.64
C ALA A 184 -0.14 -12.51 -5.97
N ASP A 185 -0.37 -13.64 -6.60
CA ASP A 185 0.09 -13.92 -7.94
C ASP A 185 -1.08 -14.39 -8.81
N PHE A 186 -0.78 -14.79 -10.03
CA PHE A 186 -1.81 -15.22 -10.98
C PHE A 186 -2.70 -16.37 -10.45
N ASP A 187 -2.18 -17.21 -9.59
CA ASP A 187 -2.88 -18.39 -9.05
C ASP A 187 -3.63 -18.06 -7.75
N ASN A 188 -3.18 -17.04 -7.02
CA ASN A 188 -3.73 -16.68 -5.70
C ASN A 188 -4.10 -15.19 -5.64
N LEU A 189 -5.25 -14.82 -6.18
CA LEU A 189 -5.65 -13.43 -6.42
C LEU A 189 -6.67 -12.86 -5.44
N SER A 190 -7.05 -13.58 -4.39
CA SER A 190 -8.14 -13.12 -3.53
C SER A 190 -7.65 -12.26 -2.37
N ILE A 191 -7.68 -10.93 -2.55
CA ILE A 191 -7.43 -9.98 -1.46
C ILE A 191 -8.45 -10.15 -0.32
N ARG A 192 -9.73 -10.44 -0.64
CA ARG A 192 -10.76 -10.76 0.35
C ARG A 192 -10.36 -11.95 1.21
N ALA A 193 -9.97 -13.06 0.58
CA ALA A 193 -9.57 -14.25 1.32
C ALA A 193 -8.34 -14.00 2.22
N ALA A 194 -7.39 -13.19 1.75
CA ALA A 194 -6.23 -12.79 2.55
C ALA A 194 -6.64 -11.96 3.78
N LEU A 195 -7.53 -10.98 3.61
CA LEU A 195 -8.07 -10.17 4.71
C LEU A 195 -8.85 -11.01 5.70
N GLU A 196 -9.79 -11.84 5.25
CA GLU A 196 -10.61 -12.70 6.11
C GLU A 196 -9.75 -13.69 6.91
N LYS A 197 -8.73 -14.26 6.26
CA LYS A 197 -7.76 -15.13 6.93
C LYS A 197 -6.98 -14.39 8.01
N HIS A 198 -6.53 -13.17 7.71
CA HIS A 198 -5.77 -12.34 8.64
C HIS A 198 -6.63 -11.90 9.82
N LEU A 199 -7.83 -11.40 9.56
CA LEU A 199 -8.78 -10.95 10.58
C LEU A 199 -9.49 -12.10 11.31
N LYS A 200 -9.39 -13.34 10.81
CA LYS A 200 -10.05 -14.55 11.34
C LYS A 200 -11.57 -14.44 11.37
N ARG A 201 -12.15 -13.69 10.45
CA ARG A 201 -13.59 -13.51 10.31
C ARG A 201 -13.98 -13.14 8.89
N LYS A 202 -15.25 -13.28 8.56
CA LYS A 202 -15.81 -12.77 7.30
C LYS A 202 -15.92 -11.26 7.32
N ILE A 203 -15.79 -10.64 6.16
CA ILE A 203 -16.01 -9.21 5.95
C ILE A 203 -17.19 -9.01 5.00
N ASN A 204 -18.08 -8.07 5.33
CA ASN A 204 -19.32 -7.80 4.60
C ASN A 204 -19.19 -6.53 3.74
N ILE A 205 -18.06 -6.38 3.07
CA ILE A 205 -17.79 -5.25 2.17
C ILE A 205 -17.85 -5.74 0.74
N THR A 206 -18.35 -4.94 -0.19
CA THR A 206 -18.44 -5.30 -1.61
C THR A 206 -17.05 -5.43 -2.23
N GLU A 207 -16.97 -6.13 -3.36
CA GLU A 207 -15.72 -6.23 -4.13
C GLU A 207 -15.25 -4.85 -4.61
N GLY A 208 -16.18 -3.96 -4.98
CA GLY A 208 -15.87 -2.58 -5.37
C GLY A 208 -15.17 -1.80 -4.27
N CYS A 209 -15.61 -1.94 -3.02
CA CYS A 209 -14.96 -1.31 -1.85
C CYS A 209 -13.57 -1.88 -1.56
N LEU A 210 -13.29 -3.10 -1.96
CA LEU A 210 -11.95 -3.68 -1.95
C LEU A 210 -11.09 -3.22 -3.13
N GLY A 211 -11.62 -2.38 -4.01
CA GLY A 211 -10.95 -1.93 -5.23
C GLY A 211 -10.96 -2.98 -6.35
N ILE A 212 -11.70 -4.07 -6.21
CA ILE A 212 -11.82 -5.10 -7.24
C ILE A 212 -12.89 -4.64 -8.22
N LEU A 213 -12.45 -4.15 -9.37
CA LEU A 213 -13.34 -3.72 -10.43
C LEU A 213 -13.84 -4.93 -11.22
N GLU A 214 -15.15 -4.97 -11.49
CA GLU A 214 -15.68 -5.91 -12.46
C GLU A 214 -15.10 -5.62 -13.84
N PRO A 215 -14.76 -6.66 -14.65
CA PRO A 215 -14.32 -6.43 -16.00
C PRO A 215 -15.44 -5.75 -16.77
N GLU A 216 -15.14 -4.63 -17.44
CA GLU A 216 -16.04 -4.04 -18.41
C GLU A 216 -16.46 -5.12 -19.43
N LYS A 217 -17.77 -5.26 -19.62
CA LYS A 217 -18.38 -6.25 -20.50
C LYS A 217 -18.13 -5.94 -21.98
#